data_0250e593ff68304f59c1a20e07961c9b
#
_entry.id   0250e593ff68304f59c1a20e07961c9b
#
_cell.length_a   1.000
_cell.length_b   1.000
_cell.length_c   1.000
_cell.angle_alpha   90.00
_cell.angle_beta   90.00
_cell.angle_gamma   90.00
#
_symmetry.space_group_name_H-M   'P 1'
#
loop_
_entity.id
_entity.type
_entity.pdbx_description
1 polymer ?
#
loop_
_entity_poly.entity_id
_entity_poly.type
_entity_poly.pdbx_seq_one_letter_code
_entity_poly.pdbx_strand_id
1 'polypeptide(L)'
;TASHEQMQLLHQATQDPARQGIELSMVKLLAPIPYFRRDMICIGYNFRNHAQEIARLRGESDKSAEVANPIYFSKRTAYSTGPDAPIPFVPGYAENLDCGVEVAAVIGRDALNITPEAAGDYIFGYTIASDVCDTRLNKAYTQPFLGKSVDGYMPTGPWIVTADEFAREPYFDLRLTVNGTLRQTGNT
;
A
#
# COMPACT_ATOMS: atom_id res chain seq x y z
N THR A 1 6.06 -17.35 3.85
CA THR A 1 5.82 -16.68 5.17
C THR A 1 6.64 -17.37 6.22
N ALA A 2 7.26 -16.62 7.14
CA ALA A 2 7.99 -17.17 8.27
C ALA A 2 7.04 -17.98 9.17
N SER A 3 7.46 -19.15 9.64
CA SER A 3 6.72 -19.89 10.63
C SER A 3 6.73 -19.16 11.98
N HIS A 4 5.81 -19.52 12.88
CA HIS A 4 5.79 -18.97 14.25
C HIS A 4 7.16 -19.16 14.95
N GLU A 5 7.79 -20.30 14.79
CA GLU A 5 9.13 -20.60 15.32
C GLU A 5 10.20 -19.66 14.74
N GLN A 6 10.17 -19.40 13.42
CA GLN A 6 11.07 -18.45 12.77
C GLN A 6 10.87 -17.03 13.27
N MET A 7 9.63 -16.61 13.53
CA MET A 7 9.34 -15.30 14.11
C MET A 7 9.85 -15.19 15.54
N GLN A 8 9.70 -16.25 16.36
CA GLN A 8 10.28 -16.29 17.71
C GLN A 8 11.81 -16.19 17.68
N LEU A 9 12.47 -16.90 16.77
CA LEU A 9 13.93 -16.82 16.61
C LEU A 9 14.38 -15.41 16.21
N LEU A 10 13.66 -14.76 15.32
CA LEU A 10 13.93 -13.36 14.94
C LEU A 10 13.76 -12.43 16.13
N HIS A 11 12.68 -12.58 16.89
CA HIS A 11 12.45 -11.77 18.08
C HIS A 11 13.56 -11.97 19.12
N GLN A 12 13.95 -13.21 19.42
CA GLN A 12 15.07 -13.51 20.31
C GLN A 12 16.38 -12.87 19.81
N ALA A 13 16.60 -12.92 18.49
CA ALA A 13 17.79 -12.33 17.89
C ALA A 13 17.84 -10.79 18.04
N THR A 14 16.69 -10.10 18.03
CA THR A 14 16.65 -8.65 18.25
C THR A 14 16.89 -8.26 19.72
N GLN A 15 16.67 -9.17 20.65
CA GLN A 15 16.90 -8.94 22.10
C GLN A 15 18.30 -9.33 22.57
N ASP A 16 19.12 -9.92 21.70
CA ASP A 16 20.47 -10.37 22.05
C ASP A 16 21.44 -9.16 22.13
N PRO A 17 21.92 -8.78 23.31
CA PRO A 17 22.81 -7.63 23.49
C PRO A 17 24.19 -7.83 22.84
N ALA A 18 24.58 -9.08 22.52
CA ALA A 18 25.84 -9.39 21.85
C ALA A 18 25.77 -9.10 20.33
N ARG A 19 24.58 -8.91 19.76
CA ARG A 19 24.42 -8.57 18.34
C ARG A 19 24.63 -7.08 18.12
N GLN A 20 25.57 -6.77 17.27
CA GLN A 20 25.73 -5.40 16.79
C GLN A 20 24.79 -5.17 15.61
N GLY A 21 23.98 -4.14 15.69
CA GLY A 21 23.19 -3.65 14.58
C GLY A 21 24.05 -2.86 13.59
N ILE A 22 23.52 -2.66 12.40
CA ILE A 22 24.10 -1.75 11.40
C ILE A 22 23.30 -0.45 11.46
N GLU A 23 23.96 0.69 11.55
CA GLU A 23 23.32 2.00 11.52
C GLU A 23 22.51 2.19 10.23
N LEU A 24 21.27 2.67 10.34
CA LEU A 24 20.41 2.88 9.19
C LEU A 24 21.03 3.81 8.13
N SER A 25 21.83 4.76 8.56
CA SER A 25 22.59 5.65 7.67
C SER A 25 23.63 4.95 6.80
N MET A 26 24.04 3.74 7.16
CA MET A 26 25.03 2.93 6.44
C MET A 26 24.40 1.92 5.46
N VAL A 27 23.07 1.85 5.42
CA VAL A 27 22.34 0.90 4.57
C VAL A 27 21.34 1.63 3.68
N LYS A 28 21.04 1.02 2.54
CA LYS A 28 19.93 1.45 1.69
C LYS A 28 18.76 0.50 1.93
N LEU A 29 17.66 1.04 2.42
CA LEU A 29 16.44 0.26 2.54
C LEU A 29 15.85 -0.02 1.15
N LEU A 30 15.50 -1.25 0.91
CA LEU A 30 14.74 -1.68 -0.25
C LEU A 30 13.26 -1.84 0.15
N ALA A 31 12.39 -2.03 -0.86
CA ALA A 31 11.02 -2.42 -0.57
C ALA A 31 11.02 -3.74 0.24
N PRO A 32 10.19 -3.86 1.29
CA PRO A 32 10.13 -5.07 2.11
C PRO A 32 9.69 -6.31 1.32
N ILE A 33 8.95 -6.10 0.22
CA ILE A 33 8.61 -7.12 -0.79
C ILE A 33 8.97 -6.54 -2.15
N PRO A 34 10.20 -6.76 -2.63
CA PRO A 34 10.65 -6.15 -3.88
C PRO A 34 9.95 -6.72 -5.14
N TYR A 35 9.50 -7.98 -5.08
CA TYR A 35 8.81 -8.64 -6.19
C TYR A 35 7.54 -9.33 -5.69
N PHE A 36 6.41 -9.00 -6.30
CA PHE A 36 5.13 -9.60 -5.95
C PHE A 36 4.92 -10.93 -6.67
N ARG A 37 4.43 -11.94 -5.96
CA ARG A 37 4.07 -13.23 -6.60
C ARG A 37 2.84 -13.12 -7.49
N ARG A 38 1.95 -12.19 -7.17
CA ARG A 38 0.71 -11.89 -7.89
C ARG A 38 0.55 -10.39 -7.98
N ASP A 39 -0.33 -9.95 -8.85
CA ASP A 39 -0.72 -8.56 -8.94
C ASP A 39 -1.24 -8.06 -7.57
N MET A 40 -0.95 -6.83 -7.25
CA MET A 40 -1.51 -6.20 -6.05
C MET A 40 -2.98 -5.91 -6.27
N ILE A 41 -3.82 -6.35 -5.35
CA ILE A 41 -5.25 -6.05 -5.37
C ILE A 41 -5.47 -4.77 -4.58
N CYS A 42 -6.10 -3.80 -5.20
CA CYS A 42 -6.43 -2.51 -4.61
C CYS A 42 -7.94 -2.33 -4.54
N ILE A 43 -8.38 -1.55 -3.54
CA ILE A 43 -9.79 -1.20 -3.34
C ILE A 43 -9.94 0.30 -3.56
N GLY A 44 -10.71 0.68 -4.59
CA GLY A 44 -10.99 2.06 -4.91
C GLY A 44 -12.05 2.65 -3.97
N TYR A 45 -11.92 3.95 -3.68
CA TYR A 45 -12.82 4.71 -2.79
C TYR A 45 -13.00 4.10 -1.39
N ASN A 46 -12.02 3.37 -0.90
CA ASN A 46 -12.11 2.64 0.35
C ASN A 46 -12.04 3.56 1.58
N PHE A 47 -11.36 4.71 1.47
CA PHE A 47 -11.35 5.71 2.54
C PHE A 47 -12.54 6.64 2.40
N ARG A 48 -13.36 6.72 3.45
CA ARG A 48 -14.61 7.52 3.45
C ARG A 48 -14.38 8.98 3.03
N ASN A 49 -13.34 9.61 3.58
CA ASN A 49 -13.01 11.00 3.26
C ASN A 49 -12.66 11.19 1.78
N HIS A 50 -11.93 10.24 1.19
CA HIS A 50 -11.58 10.27 -0.23
C HIS A 50 -12.82 10.05 -1.12
N ALA A 51 -13.69 9.12 -0.74
CA ALA A 51 -14.95 8.89 -1.46
C ALA A 51 -15.82 10.16 -1.46
N GLN A 52 -15.92 10.85 -0.33
CA GLN A 52 -16.66 12.12 -0.21
C GLN A 52 -16.03 13.25 -1.05
N GLU A 53 -14.70 13.34 -1.07
CA GLU A 53 -13.99 14.33 -1.89
C GLU A 53 -14.30 14.13 -3.39
N ILE A 54 -14.23 12.90 -3.87
CA ILE A 54 -14.54 12.57 -5.26
C ILE A 54 -16.01 12.85 -5.59
N ALA A 55 -16.94 12.51 -4.69
CA ALA A 55 -18.36 12.82 -4.86
C ALA A 55 -18.58 14.34 -5.01
N ARG A 56 -17.96 15.15 -4.15
CA ARG A 56 -18.01 16.63 -4.25
C ARG A 56 -17.45 17.14 -5.58
N LEU A 57 -16.30 16.63 -6.01
CA LEU A 57 -15.68 17.02 -7.30
C LEU A 57 -16.57 16.67 -8.50
N ARG A 58 -17.41 15.65 -8.40
CA ARG A 58 -18.36 15.23 -9.43
C ARG A 58 -19.72 15.92 -9.34
N GLY A 59 -19.95 16.74 -8.29
CA GLY A 59 -21.24 17.34 -8.01
C GLY A 59 -22.31 16.32 -7.56
N GLU A 60 -21.89 15.17 -7.05
CA GLU A 60 -22.73 14.09 -6.56
C GLU A 60 -23.06 14.34 -5.07
N SER A 61 -24.22 13.84 -4.60
CA SER A 61 -24.60 13.96 -3.19
C SER A 61 -23.75 13.02 -2.31
N ASP A 62 -23.60 13.33 -1.01
CA ASP A 62 -22.85 12.48 -0.05
C ASP A 62 -23.32 11.01 -0.02
N LYS A 63 -24.55 10.71 -0.43
CA LYS A 63 -25.06 9.34 -0.56
C LYS A 63 -24.36 8.51 -1.63
N SER A 64 -23.75 9.16 -2.62
CA SER A 64 -22.95 8.46 -3.67
C SER A 64 -21.57 8.01 -3.16
N ALA A 65 -21.12 8.52 -2.02
CA ALA A 65 -19.90 8.06 -1.37
C ALA A 65 -20.06 6.68 -0.72
N GLU A 66 -21.26 6.19 -0.51
CA GLU A 66 -21.54 4.81 -0.07
C GLU A 66 -21.52 3.90 -1.30
N VAL A 67 -20.35 3.35 -1.59
CA VAL A 67 -20.21 2.35 -2.65
C VAL A 67 -20.84 1.06 -2.15
N ALA A 68 -21.95 0.64 -2.78
CA ALA A 68 -22.70 -0.55 -2.38
C ALA A 68 -21.85 -1.84 -2.43
N ASN A 69 -20.85 -1.87 -3.32
CA ASN A 69 -19.90 -2.97 -3.45
C ASN A 69 -18.48 -2.42 -3.61
N PRO A 70 -17.45 -3.03 -3.02
CA PRO A 70 -16.07 -2.62 -3.20
C PRO A 70 -15.66 -2.61 -4.67
N ILE A 71 -14.96 -1.56 -5.09
CA ILE A 71 -14.41 -1.46 -6.43
C ILE A 71 -12.98 -2.02 -6.39
N TYR A 72 -12.81 -3.22 -6.93
CA TYR A 72 -11.50 -3.84 -7.03
C TYR A 72 -10.81 -3.49 -8.33
N PHE A 73 -9.52 -3.20 -8.24
CA PHE A 73 -8.63 -3.13 -9.39
C PHE A 73 -7.28 -3.75 -9.03
N SER A 74 -6.51 -4.11 -10.05
CA SER A 74 -5.16 -4.62 -9.83
C SER A 74 -4.12 -3.63 -10.31
N LYS A 75 -2.94 -3.70 -9.69
CA LYS A 75 -1.71 -3.09 -10.17
C LYS A 75 -0.71 -4.20 -10.47
N ARG A 76 -0.23 -4.22 -11.70
CA ARG A 76 0.80 -5.14 -12.14
C ARG A 76 2.07 -4.37 -12.43
N THR A 77 3.00 -4.38 -11.50
CA THR A 77 4.33 -3.82 -11.65
C THR A 77 5.37 -4.94 -11.54
N ALA A 78 6.44 -4.86 -12.30
CA ALA A 78 7.48 -5.88 -12.25
C ALA A 78 8.18 -5.91 -10.89
N TYR A 79 8.26 -4.76 -10.22
CA TYR A 79 8.89 -4.62 -8.91
C TYR A 79 8.26 -3.49 -8.10
N SER A 80 8.46 -3.56 -6.79
CA SER A 80 8.18 -2.46 -5.85
C SER A 80 9.45 -1.68 -5.59
N THR A 81 9.34 -0.36 -5.52
CA THR A 81 10.43 0.51 -5.08
C THR A 81 10.39 0.71 -3.57
N GLY A 82 11.55 0.83 -2.94
CA GLY A 82 11.69 1.11 -1.52
C GLY A 82 11.77 2.60 -1.21
N PRO A 83 12.04 2.97 0.06
CA PRO A 83 12.28 4.33 0.47
C PRO A 83 13.40 4.99 -0.36
N ASP A 84 13.25 6.29 -0.60
CA ASP A 84 14.22 7.12 -1.33
C ASP A 84 14.51 6.69 -2.78
N ALA A 85 13.80 5.69 -3.29
CA ALA A 85 13.91 5.30 -4.69
C ALA A 85 13.10 6.26 -5.57
N PRO A 86 13.63 6.64 -6.75
CA PRO A 86 12.88 7.49 -7.67
C PRO A 86 11.68 6.74 -8.25
N ILE A 87 10.56 7.48 -8.38
CA ILE A 87 9.40 6.99 -9.14
C ILE A 87 9.70 7.25 -10.62
N PRO A 88 9.59 6.22 -11.49
CA PRO A 88 9.88 6.38 -12.90
C PRO A 88 8.97 7.41 -13.57
N PHE A 89 9.57 8.28 -14.36
CA PHE A 89 8.87 9.15 -15.31
C PHE A 89 9.12 8.59 -16.72
N VAL A 90 8.03 8.32 -17.47
CA VAL A 90 8.13 7.67 -18.78
C VAL A 90 7.68 8.65 -19.86
N PRO A 91 8.62 9.38 -20.51
CA PRO A 91 8.31 10.37 -21.55
C PRO A 91 7.49 9.78 -22.69
N GLY A 92 6.47 10.50 -23.13
CA GLY A 92 5.56 10.09 -24.20
C GLY A 92 4.51 9.08 -23.77
N TYR A 93 4.62 8.48 -22.57
CA TYR A 93 3.67 7.48 -22.07
C TYR A 93 3.01 7.90 -20.77
N ALA A 94 3.77 8.07 -19.71
CA ALA A 94 3.27 8.37 -18.36
C ALA A 94 3.90 9.66 -17.83
N GLU A 95 3.21 10.77 -18.00
CA GLU A 95 3.70 12.13 -17.75
C GLU A 95 2.86 12.94 -16.75
N ASN A 96 1.65 12.48 -16.46
CA ASN A 96 0.75 13.15 -15.52
C ASN A 96 0.64 12.34 -14.23
N LEU A 97 1.74 12.33 -13.48
CA LEU A 97 1.85 11.55 -12.27
C LEU A 97 1.00 12.11 -11.14
N ASP A 98 0.32 11.21 -10.47
CA ASP A 98 -0.39 11.44 -9.23
C ASP A 98 -0.07 10.30 -8.27
N CYS A 99 -0.19 10.54 -6.98
CA CYS A 99 0.06 9.52 -5.96
C CYS A 99 -0.86 9.69 -4.75
N GLY A 100 -1.29 8.57 -4.20
CA GLY A 100 -2.03 8.50 -2.95
C GLY A 100 -1.28 7.68 -1.90
N VAL A 101 -1.35 8.09 -0.63
CA VAL A 101 -0.86 7.27 0.48
C VAL A 101 -1.90 6.20 0.81
N GLU A 102 -1.43 4.96 0.97
CA GLU A 102 -2.27 3.80 1.21
C GLU A 102 -1.72 2.93 2.34
N VAL A 103 -2.60 2.15 2.95
CA VAL A 103 -2.23 1.03 3.82
C VAL A 103 -2.27 -0.26 3.01
N ALA A 104 -1.17 -1.00 2.98
CA ALA A 104 -1.12 -2.31 2.37
C ALA A 104 -1.12 -3.40 3.45
N ALA A 105 -2.13 -4.26 3.42
CA ALA A 105 -2.17 -5.49 4.20
C ALA A 105 -1.41 -6.60 3.45
N VAL A 106 -0.42 -7.18 4.12
CA VAL A 106 0.37 -8.29 3.59
C VAL A 106 -0.26 -9.61 4.01
N ILE A 107 -0.74 -10.37 3.03
CA ILE A 107 -1.34 -11.68 3.29
C ILE A 107 -0.27 -12.70 3.63
N GLY A 108 -0.39 -13.33 4.80
CA GLY A 108 0.62 -14.20 5.38
C GLY A 108 0.49 -15.67 5.02
N ARG A 109 -0.67 -16.12 4.60
CA ARG A 109 -0.96 -17.53 4.29
C ARG A 109 -2.07 -17.65 3.26
N ASP A 110 -2.15 -18.79 2.61
CA ASP A 110 -3.20 -19.06 1.63
C ASP A 110 -4.58 -19.01 2.28
N ALA A 111 -5.53 -18.37 1.61
CA ALA A 111 -6.90 -18.18 2.05
C ALA A 111 -7.86 -18.52 0.90
N LEU A 112 -8.89 -19.31 1.21
CA LEU A 112 -9.96 -19.65 0.28
C LEU A 112 -11.27 -19.77 1.06
N ASN A 113 -12.28 -19.02 0.63
CA ASN A 113 -13.63 -19.08 1.23
C ASN A 113 -13.65 -18.86 2.75
N ILE A 114 -12.78 -17.98 3.25
CA ILE A 114 -12.74 -17.62 4.67
C ILE A 114 -13.88 -16.66 5.00
N THR A 115 -14.32 -16.65 6.27
CA THR A 115 -15.30 -15.66 6.73
C THR A 115 -14.63 -14.32 7.01
N PRO A 116 -15.38 -13.19 6.97
CA PRO A 116 -14.84 -11.88 7.34
C PRO A 116 -14.18 -11.86 8.72
N GLU A 117 -14.77 -12.55 9.71
CA GLU A 117 -14.27 -12.62 11.09
C GLU A 117 -12.91 -13.31 11.17
N ALA A 118 -12.64 -14.25 10.26
CA ALA A 118 -11.37 -14.95 10.19
C ALA A 118 -10.30 -14.21 9.38
N ALA A 119 -10.66 -13.16 8.62
CA ALA A 119 -9.75 -12.50 7.68
C ALA A 119 -8.48 -11.97 8.36
N GLY A 120 -8.62 -11.39 9.57
CA GLY A 120 -7.49 -10.88 10.34
C GLY A 120 -6.41 -11.92 10.64
N ASP A 121 -6.78 -13.20 10.76
CA ASP A 121 -5.84 -14.30 11.05
C ASP A 121 -4.94 -14.64 9.85
N TYR A 122 -5.25 -14.12 8.65
CA TYR A 122 -4.52 -14.33 7.42
C TYR A 122 -3.58 -13.17 7.07
N ILE A 123 -3.66 -12.07 7.81
CA ILE A 123 -2.79 -10.92 7.63
C ILE A 123 -1.48 -11.16 8.37
N PHE A 124 -0.35 -11.07 7.66
CA PHE A 124 0.99 -11.12 8.24
C PHE A 124 1.36 -9.80 8.92
N GLY A 125 0.98 -8.69 8.32
CA GLY A 125 1.31 -7.36 8.82
C GLY A 125 0.89 -6.28 7.84
N TYR A 126 1.28 -5.05 8.14
CA TYR A 126 0.92 -3.87 7.38
C TYR A 126 2.17 -3.07 6.99
N THR A 127 2.09 -2.40 5.86
CA THR A 127 3.12 -1.47 5.40
C THR A 127 2.46 -0.28 4.71
N ILE A 128 3.20 0.81 4.57
CA ILE A 128 2.77 1.93 3.74
C ILE A 128 2.98 1.56 2.27
N ALA A 129 2.04 1.96 1.43
CA ALA A 129 2.17 1.91 -0.01
C ALA A 129 1.83 3.27 -0.62
N SER A 130 2.35 3.53 -1.81
CA SER A 130 1.94 4.69 -2.60
C SER A 130 1.30 4.21 -3.89
N ASP A 131 0.03 4.55 -4.09
CA ASP A 131 -0.70 4.28 -5.32
C ASP A 131 -0.36 5.34 -6.37
N VAL A 132 0.80 5.18 -7.02
CA VAL A 132 1.22 6.05 -8.10
C VAL A 132 0.45 5.71 -9.37
N CYS A 133 0.02 6.72 -10.11
CA CYS A 133 -0.67 6.53 -11.39
C CYS A 133 -0.40 7.67 -12.37
N ASP A 134 -0.68 7.41 -13.64
CA ASP A 134 -0.84 8.47 -14.65
C ASP A 134 -2.31 8.81 -14.81
N THR A 135 -2.69 10.03 -14.45
CA THR A 135 -4.10 10.46 -14.46
C THR A 135 -4.66 10.61 -15.88
N ARG A 136 -3.83 10.90 -16.88
CA ARG A 136 -4.24 10.98 -18.28
C ARG A 136 -4.62 9.60 -18.82
N LEU A 137 -3.79 8.59 -18.55
CA LEU A 137 -4.08 7.21 -18.93
C LEU A 137 -5.33 6.69 -18.22
N ASN A 138 -5.49 6.98 -16.93
CA ASN A 138 -6.69 6.57 -16.20
C ASN A 138 -7.99 7.19 -16.78
N LYS A 139 -7.92 8.44 -17.28
CA LYS A 139 -9.06 9.10 -17.92
C LYS A 139 -9.32 8.61 -19.37
N ALA A 140 -8.26 8.22 -20.08
CA ALA A 140 -8.36 7.79 -21.47
C ALA A 140 -8.95 6.39 -21.62
N TYR A 141 -8.83 5.55 -20.61
CA TYR A 141 -9.29 4.15 -20.63
C TYR A 141 -10.33 3.91 -19.54
N THR A 142 -11.25 3.00 -19.82
CA THR A 142 -12.32 2.61 -18.86
C THR A 142 -11.75 1.98 -17.58
N GLN A 143 -10.61 1.29 -17.72
CA GLN A 143 -9.94 0.63 -16.60
C GLN A 143 -8.65 1.38 -16.24
N PRO A 144 -8.37 1.61 -14.96
CA PRO A 144 -7.18 2.32 -14.53
C PRO A 144 -5.88 1.50 -14.66
N PHE A 145 -5.96 0.28 -15.17
CA PHE A 145 -4.88 -0.69 -15.21
C PHE A 145 -3.60 -0.14 -15.85
N LEU A 146 -3.71 0.48 -17.04
CA LEU A 146 -2.53 0.99 -17.76
C LEU A 146 -1.85 2.14 -17.03
N GLY A 147 -2.61 3.07 -16.49
CA GLY A 147 -2.06 4.21 -15.76
C GLY A 147 -1.52 3.86 -14.37
N LYS A 148 -1.88 2.69 -13.84
CA LYS A 148 -1.48 2.24 -12.49
C LYS A 148 -0.43 1.11 -12.50
N SER A 149 -0.14 0.51 -13.65
CA SER A 149 0.72 -0.68 -13.76
C SER A 149 2.05 -0.43 -14.45
N VAL A 150 2.54 0.80 -14.41
CA VAL A 150 3.91 1.12 -14.82
C VAL A 150 4.89 0.57 -13.77
N ASP A 151 5.98 -0.03 -14.21
CA ASP A 151 6.99 -0.58 -13.32
C ASP A 151 7.52 0.49 -12.35
N GLY A 152 7.59 0.15 -11.08
CA GLY A 152 7.96 1.07 -10.02
C GLY A 152 6.83 1.98 -9.49
N TYR A 153 5.59 1.88 -10.02
CA TYR A 153 4.44 2.68 -9.56
C TYR A 153 3.76 2.14 -8.30
N MET A 154 4.45 1.28 -7.56
CA MET A 154 3.98 0.79 -6.28
C MET A 154 5.12 0.82 -5.25
N PRO A 155 5.59 2.01 -4.85
CA PRO A 155 6.50 2.12 -3.71
C PRO A 155 5.88 1.54 -2.45
N THR A 156 6.66 0.74 -1.70
CA THR A 156 6.22 0.17 -0.43
C THR A 156 7.31 0.27 0.62
N GLY A 157 6.94 0.38 1.88
CA GLY A 157 7.88 0.37 2.99
C GLY A 157 7.56 1.41 4.06
N PRO A 158 8.55 1.76 4.90
CA PRO A 158 9.96 1.31 4.86
C PRO A 158 10.17 -0.16 5.27
N TRP A 159 9.25 -0.71 6.07
CA TRP A 159 9.24 -2.10 6.54
C TRP A 159 7.81 -2.60 6.71
N ILE A 160 7.63 -3.86 7.03
CA ILE A 160 6.35 -4.43 7.43
C ILE A 160 6.32 -4.47 8.95
N VAL A 161 5.26 -3.93 9.54
CA VAL A 161 4.95 -4.13 10.97
C VAL A 161 4.00 -5.32 11.06
N THR A 162 4.34 -6.30 11.87
CA THR A 162 3.57 -7.55 11.98
C THR A 162 2.22 -7.32 12.64
N ALA A 163 1.23 -8.13 12.30
CA ALA A 163 -0.16 -7.90 12.70
C ALA A 163 -0.38 -7.99 14.22
N ASP A 164 0.49 -8.70 14.95
CA ASP A 164 0.46 -8.82 16.42
C ASP A 164 0.81 -7.52 17.16
N GLU A 165 1.41 -6.55 16.47
CA GLU A 165 1.68 -5.20 17.00
C GLU A 165 0.43 -4.31 17.03
N PHE A 166 -0.67 -4.74 16.41
CA PHE A 166 -1.88 -3.95 16.26
C PHE A 166 -3.08 -4.61 16.92
N ALA A 167 -4.13 -3.82 17.17
CA ALA A 167 -5.46 -4.36 17.43
C ALA A 167 -5.95 -5.19 16.23
N ARG A 168 -6.92 -6.08 16.46
CA ARG A 168 -7.48 -6.92 15.39
C ARG A 168 -8.06 -6.12 14.22
N GLU A 169 -8.63 -4.97 14.51
CA GLU A 169 -9.10 -3.99 13.54
C GLU A 169 -8.29 -2.70 13.73
N PRO A 170 -7.14 -2.59 13.07
CA PRO A 170 -6.27 -1.45 13.28
C PRO A 170 -6.82 -0.19 12.63
N TYR A 171 -6.65 0.94 13.31
CA TYR A 171 -6.96 2.26 12.81
C TYR A 171 -5.66 2.98 12.46
N PHE A 172 -5.58 3.53 11.26
CA PHE A 172 -4.41 4.27 10.78
C PHE A 172 -4.80 5.67 10.34
N ASP A 173 -4.08 6.66 10.83
CA ASP A 173 -4.09 8.01 10.26
C ASP A 173 -3.04 8.11 9.15
N LEU A 174 -3.46 8.59 8.00
CA LEU A 174 -2.66 8.69 6.80
C LEU A 174 -2.37 10.15 6.47
N ARG A 175 -1.13 10.43 6.07
CA ARG A 175 -0.70 11.75 5.62
C ARG A 175 0.28 11.64 4.47
N LEU A 176 0.04 12.41 3.40
CA LEU A 176 0.95 12.58 2.28
C LEU A 176 1.40 14.03 2.17
N THR A 177 2.70 14.23 2.06
CA THR A 177 3.29 15.54 1.76
C THR A 177 4.11 15.46 0.48
N VAL A 178 4.07 16.51 -0.32
CA VAL A 178 4.92 16.68 -1.50
C VAL A 178 5.68 17.98 -1.36
N ASN A 179 7.00 17.92 -1.38
CA ASN A 179 7.87 19.09 -1.17
C ASN A 179 7.52 19.87 0.11
N GLY A 180 7.25 19.16 1.20
CA GLY A 180 6.86 19.73 2.49
C GLY A 180 5.42 20.25 2.57
N THR A 181 4.66 20.25 1.48
CA THR A 181 3.27 20.68 1.46
C THR A 181 2.35 19.48 1.65
N LEU A 182 1.44 19.58 2.62
CA LEU A 182 0.40 18.56 2.86
C LEU A 182 -0.53 18.48 1.64
N ARG A 183 -0.70 17.27 1.09
CA ARG A 183 -1.54 16.99 -0.09
C ARG A 183 -2.72 16.10 0.20
N GLN A 184 -2.55 15.14 1.11
CA GLN A 184 -3.61 14.21 1.46
C GLN A 184 -3.59 13.93 2.96
N THR A 185 -4.77 13.82 3.56
CA THR A 185 -5.00 13.24 4.89
C THR A 185 -6.19 12.30 4.80
N GLY A 186 -6.16 11.26 5.59
CA GLY A 186 -7.27 10.30 5.69
C GLY A 186 -7.06 9.37 6.86
N ASN A 187 -8.00 8.47 7.03
CA ASN A 187 -7.91 7.38 8.01
C ASN A 187 -8.64 6.14 7.50
N THR A 188 -8.34 5.00 8.09
CA THR A 188 -9.00 3.72 7.81
C THR A 188 -10.28 3.56 8.61
#